data_89718a7556621480d12ab14dca41db30
#
_entry.id   89718a7556621480d12ab14dca41db30
#
_cell.length_a   1.000
_cell.length_b   1.000
_cell.length_c   1.000
_cell.angle_alpha   90.00
_cell.angle_beta   90.00
_cell.angle_gamma   90.00
#
_symmetry.space_group_name_H-M   'P 1'
#
loop_
_entity.id
_entity.type
_entity.pdbx_description
1 polymer ?
#
loop_
_entity_poly.entity_id
_entity_poly.type
_entity_poly.pdbx_seq_one_letter_code
_entity_poly.pdbx_strand_id
1 'polypeptide(L)'
;KVDKNINKMIARSLYKQKCKTIGILGLSYKSNLKVSTLSPIIPFCEELKKLKINVKIVDPYYNKSEIKKIVNSGTFSFNKDLGKFDCIVYHVNHNFFIKHKGTILKNIRCKIFFDNTGEFQKNRKFFENNNITYKSSGDSNWI
;
A
#
# COMPACT_ATOMS: atom_id res chain seq x y z
N LYS A 1 -11.16 -9.61 -10.57
CA LYS A 1 -10.50 -9.10 -11.76
C LYS A 1 -10.15 -7.64 -11.61
N VAL A 2 -8.93 -7.29 -11.92
CA VAL A 2 -8.44 -5.93 -11.76
C VAL A 2 -8.65 -5.15 -13.05
N ASP A 3 -9.27 -3.99 -12.94
CA ASP A 3 -9.40 -3.07 -14.05
C ASP A 3 -8.12 -2.24 -14.15
N LYS A 4 -7.43 -2.35 -15.28
CA LYS A 4 -6.20 -1.59 -15.53
C LYS A 4 -6.43 -0.08 -15.45
N ASN A 5 -7.61 0.37 -15.83
CA ASN A 5 -7.94 1.79 -15.77
C ASN A 5 -7.99 2.30 -14.34
N ILE A 6 -8.47 1.48 -13.41
CA ILE A 6 -8.53 1.85 -12.00
C ILE A 6 -7.10 2.04 -11.45
N ASN A 7 -6.21 1.09 -11.73
CA ASN A 7 -4.82 1.21 -11.30
C ASN A 7 -4.17 2.48 -11.84
N LYS A 8 -4.40 2.77 -13.11
CA LYS A 8 -3.86 3.97 -13.74
C LYS A 8 -4.43 5.24 -13.11
N MET A 9 -5.72 5.26 -12.85
CA MET A 9 -6.38 6.42 -12.24
C MET A 9 -5.85 6.68 -10.84
N ILE A 10 -5.70 5.62 -10.04
CA ILE A 10 -5.18 5.73 -8.68
C ILE A 10 -3.74 6.24 -8.72
N ALA A 11 -2.91 5.65 -9.57
CA ALA A 11 -1.51 6.05 -9.71
C ALA A 11 -1.40 7.53 -10.09
N ARG A 12 -2.21 7.98 -11.04
CA ARG A 12 -2.21 9.39 -11.47
C ARG A 12 -2.67 10.32 -10.35
N SER A 13 -3.66 9.89 -9.58
CA SER A 13 -4.15 10.67 -8.45
C SER A 13 -3.04 10.88 -7.42
N LEU A 14 -2.31 9.82 -7.10
CA LEU A 14 -1.20 9.90 -6.15
C LEU A 14 -0.09 10.80 -6.68
N TYR A 15 0.19 10.71 -7.98
CA TYR A 15 1.17 11.56 -8.62
C TYR A 15 0.79 13.04 -8.51
N LYS A 16 -0.47 13.36 -8.79
CA LYS A 16 -0.97 14.74 -8.70
C LYS A 16 -0.89 15.27 -7.27
N GLN A 17 -1.02 14.40 -6.29
CA GLN A 17 -0.92 14.77 -4.88
C GLN A 17 0.53 14.79 -4.40
N LYS A 18 1.48 14.68 -5.33
CA LYS A 18 2.91 14.80 -5.06
C LYS A 18 3.46 13.69 -4.18
N CYS A 19 2.90 12.51 -4.29
CA CYS A 19 3.43 11.32 -3.64
C CYS A 19 4.63 10.80 -4.44
N LYS A 20 5.81 10.95 -3.90
CA LYS A 20 7.05 10.52 -4.55
C LYS A 20 7.48 9.13 -4.10
N THR A 21 7.09 8.73 -2.91
CA THR A 21 7.45 7.44 -2.34
C THR A 21 6.20 6.74 -1.81
N ILE A 22 6.06 5.47 -2.15
CA ILE A 22 4.92 4.67 -1.72
C ILE A 22 5.42 3.39 -1.10
N GLY A 23 4.94 3.10 0.11
CA GLY A 23 5.17 1.83 0.78
C GLY A 23 3.91 1.00 0.70
N ILE A 24 4.03 -0.23 0.21
CA ILE A 24 2.90 -1.13 0.06
C ILE A 24 3.01 -2.24 1.10
N LEU A 25 1.96 -2.42 1.87
CA LEU A 25 1.85 -3.49 2.85
C LEU A 25 1.04 -4.62 2.22
N GLY A 26 1.74 -5.62 1.73
CA GLY A 26 1.14 -6.81 1.17
C GLY A 26 1.24 -6.92 -0.34
N LEU A 27 1.72 -8.07 -0.81
CA LEU A 27 1.80 -8.40 -2.22
C LEU A 27 0.78 -9.47 -2.60
N SER A 28 0.43 -10.33 -1.65
CA SER A 28 -0.45 -11.47 -1.91
C SER A 28 -1.80 -11.08 -2.51
N TYR A 29 -2.34 -11.98 -3.30
CA TYR A 29 -3.69 -11.83 -3.84
C TYR A 29 -4.75 -11.95 -2.74
N LYS A 30 -4.54 -12.84 -1.76
CA LYS A 30 -5.47 -13.08 -0.66
C LYS A 30 -4.74 -13.09 0.69
N SER A 31 -5.48 -12.79 1.73
CA SER A 31 -4.95 -12.81 3.10
C SER A 31 -4.45 -14.20 3.48
N ASN A 32 -3.31 -14.24 4.15
CA ASN A 32 -2.72 -15.44 4.73
C ASN A 32 -2.37 -16.53 3.74
N LEU A 33 -2.14 -16.15 2.49
CA LEU A 33 -1.72 -17.06 1.44
C LEU A 33 -0.56 -16.45 0.67
N LYS A 34 0.37 -17.31 0.23
CA LYS A 34 1.47 -16.88 -0.62
C LYS A 34 1.11 -17.10 -2.08
N VAL A 35 0.19 -16.28 -2.59
CA VAL A 35 -0.27 -16.33 -3.99
C VAL A 35 -0.26 -14.93 -4.53
N SER A 36 0.56 -14.65 -5.53
CA SER A 36 0.68 -13.31 -6.11
C SER A 36 0.17 -13.21 -7.54
N THR A 37 -0.08 -14.31 -8.22
CA THR A 37 -0.38 -14.33 -9.66
C THR A 37 -1.47 -13.35 -10.09
N LEU A 38 -2.53 -13.21 -9.31
CA LEU A 38 -3.64 -12.32 -9.64
C LEU A 38 -3.63 -11.05 -8.80
N SER A 39 -2.51 -10.76 -8.12
CA SER A 39 -2.44 -9.58 -7.27
C SER A 39 -2.53 -8.29 -8.08
N PRO A 40 -3.45 -7.39 -7.74
CA PRO A 40 -3.54 -6.09 -8.40
C PRO A 40 -2.32 -5.21 -8.14
N ILE A 41 -1.50 -5.57 -7.16
CA ILE A 41 -0.28 -4.81 -6.88
C ILE A 41 0.71 -4.90 -8.03
N ILE A 42 0.72 -6.01 -8.78
CA ILE A 42 1.63 -6.17 -9.91
C ILE A 42 1.40 -5.08 -10.97
N PRO A 43 0.20 -4.97 -11.56
CA PRO A 43 -0.04 -3.89 -12.53
C PRO A 43 -0.03 -2.49 -11.91
N PHE A 44 -0.40 -2.37 -10.64
CA PHE A 44 -0.36 -1.08 -9.95
C PHE A 44 1.08 -0.56 -9.87
N CYS A 45 2.02 -1.41 -9.50
CA CYS A 45 3.44 -1.04 -9.45
C CYS A 45 3.97 -0.60 -10.82
N GLU A 46 3.51 -1.25 -11.90
CA GLU A 46 3.90 -0.86 -13.24
C GLU A 46 3.46 0.57 -13.55
N GLU A 47 2.22 0.91 -13.19
CA GLU A 47 1.71 2.26 -13.41
C GLU A 47 2.47 3.31 -12.59
N LEU A 48 2.79 2.99 -11.34
CA LEU A 48 3.55 3.89 -10.48
C LEU A 48 4.96 4.14 -11.03
N LYS A 49 5.60 3.11 -11.55
CA LYS A 49 6.94 3.25 -12.12
C LYS A 49 6.95 4.10 -13.38
N LYS A 50 5.92 4.04 -14.19
CA LYS A 50 5.78 4.91 -15.37
C LYS A 50 5.79 6.38 -14.95
N LEU A 51 5.31 6.69 -13.77
CA LEU A 51 5.25 8.04 -13.23
C LEU A 51 6.47 8.39 -12.39
N LYS A 52 7.50 7.53 -12.39
CA LYS A 52 8.74 7.73 -11.64
C LYS A 52 8.53 7.79 -10.13
N ILE A 53 7.49 7.14 -9.63
CA ILE A 53 7.23 7.05 -8.19
C ILE A 53 8.04 5.89 -7.64
N ASN A 54 8.74 6.13 -6.54
CA ASN A 54 9.55 5.10 -5.88
C ASN A 54 8.64 4.22 -5.03
N VAL A 55 8.60 2.92 -5.35
CA VAL A 55 7.73 1.96 -4.70
C VAL A 55 8.55 0.92 -3.96
N LYS A 56 8.17 0.63 -2.72
CA LYS A 56 8.74 -0.47 -1.96
C LYS A 56 7.62 -1.27 -1.33
N ILE A 57 7.82 -2.58 -1.22
CA ILE A 57 6.78 -3.49 -0.75
C ILE A 57 7.31 -4.34 0.39
N VAL A 58 6.49 -4.58 1.39
CA VAL A 58 6.77 -5.58 2.41
C VAL A 58 5.58 -6.53 2.52
N ASP A 59 5.87 -7.81 2.62
CA ASP A 59 4.86 -8.84 2.81
C ASP A 59 5.52 -9.99 3.59
N PRO A 60 4.94 -10.41 4.71
CA PRO A 60 5.57 -11.44 5.55
C PRO A 60 5.75 -12.79 4.85
N TYR A 61 5.04 -13.02 3.74
CA TYR A 61 5.15 -14.28 2.98
C TYR A 61 6.24 -14.24 1.91
N TYR A 62 6.85 -13.09 1.65
CA TYR A 62 7.81 -12.92 0.57
C TYR A 62 9.10 -12.27 1.06
N ASN A 63 10.24 -12.78 0.58
CA ASN A 63 11.52 -12.16 0.89
C ASN A 63 11.88 -11.13 -0.19
N LYS A 64 12.98 -10.43 0.03
CA LYS A 64 13.46 -9.36 -0.86
C LYS A 64 13.64 -9.85 -2.30
N SER A 65 14.23 -11.02 -2.47
CA SER A 65 14.50 -11.60 -3.77
C SER A 65 13.20 -11.90 -4.53
N GLU A 66 12.23 -12.46 -3.84
CA GLU A 66 10.93 -12.80 -4.42
C GLU A 66 10.18 -11.54 -4.86
N ILE A 67 10.19 -10.51 -4.04
CA ILE A 67 9.51 -9.24 -4.37
C ILE A 67 10.16 -8.61 -5.59
N LYS A 68 11.48 -8.61 -5.66
CA LYS A 68 12.21 -8.08 -6.80
C LYS A 68 11.85 -8.83 -8.08
N LYS A 69 11.74 -10.14 -8.00
CA LYS A 69 11.41 -10.98 -9.15
C LYS A 69 9.97 -10.77 -9.62
N ILE A 70 9.02 -10.65 -8.69
CA ILE A 70 7.60 -10.57 -9.03
C ILE A 70 7.19 -9.19 -9.54
N VAL A 71 7.63 -8.12 -8.86
CA VAL A 71 7.19 -6.76 -9.17
C VAL A 71 8.33 -5.80 -9.54
N ASN A 72 9.56 -6.28 -9.54
CA ASN A 72 10.73 -5.48 -9.84
C ASN A 72 10.82 -4.22 -8.94
N SER A 73 10.50 -4.40 -7.67
CA SER A 73 10.57 -3.33 -6.68
C SER A 73 11.40 -3.77 -5.49
N GLY A 74 11.89 -2.81 -4.71
CA GLY A 74 12.59 -3.11 -3.47
C GLY A 74 11.62 -3.41 -2.35
N THR A 75 12.17 -3.85 -1.24
CA THR A 75 11.43 -4.05 0.00
C THR A 75 11.91 -3.06 1.05
N PHE A 76 11.22 -3.01 2.18
CA PHE A 76 11.61 -2.12 3.28
C PHE A 76 11.43 -2.84 4.62
N SER A 77 11.99 -2.26 5.67
CA SER A 77 11.86 -2.82 7.00
C SER A 77 10.54 -2.39 7.63
N PHE A 78 9.68 -3.37 7.93
CA PHE A 78 8.41 -3.09 8.58
C PHE A 78 8.61 -2.33 9.91
N ASN A 79 9.65 -2.68 10.65
CA ASN A 79 9.88 -2.08 11.97
C ASN A 79 10.53 -0.70 11.93
N LYS A 80 11.24 -0.36 10.84
CA LYS A 80 12.06 0.86 10.80
C LYS A 80 11.60 1.89 9.79
N ASP A 81 10.97 1.46 8.71
CA ASP A 81 10.77 2.32 7.55
C ASP A 81 9.35 2.81 7.30
N LEU A 82 8.39 2.43 8.13
CA LEU A 82 6.98 2.83 7.92
C LEU A 82 6.79 4.34 7.83
N GLY A 83 7.63 5.11 8.49
CA GLY A 83 7.53 6.57 8.51
C GLY A 83 8.19 7.28 7.34
N LYS A 84 8.72 6.55 6.37
CA LYS A 84 9.52 7.14 5.29
C LYS A 84 8.76 7.37 3.99
N PHE A 85 7.47 7.09 3.95
CA PHE A 85 6.70 7.12 2.72
C PHE A 85 5.66 8.25 2.69
N ASP A 86 5.47 8.85 1.53
CA ASP A 86 4.42 9.85 1.32
C ASP A 86 3.04 9.22 1.34
N CYS A 87 2.95 7.98 0.87
CA CYS A 87 1.71 7.22 0.85
C CYS A 87 1.97 5.79 1.30
N ILE A 88 1.06 5.26 2.10
CA ILE A 88 1.05 3.84 2.46
C ILE A 88 -0.19 3.22 1.83
N VAL A 89 0.00 2.10 1.13
CA VAL A 89 -1.10 1.32 0.59
C VAL A 89 -1.20 0.04 1.40
N TYR A 90 -2.31 -0.14 2.10
CA TYR A 90 -2.59 -1.35 2.86
C TYR A 90 -3.41 -2.26 1.96
N HIS A 91 -2.74 -3.23 1.37
CA HIS A 91 -3.35 -3.99 0.29
C HIS A 91 -4.10 -5.23 0.74
N VAL A 92 -3.55 -5.98 1.68
CA VAL A 92 -4.11 -7.28 2.06
C VAL A 92 -4.02 -7.45 3.57
N ASN A 93 -5.04 -8.11 4.12
CA ASN A 93 -5.23 -8.17 5.56
C ASN A 93 -4.61 -9.43 6.18
N HIS A 94 -3.31 -9.61 5.98
CA HIS A 94 -2.59 -10.73 6.62
C HIS A 94 -2.71 -10.66 8.14
N ASN A 95 -2.78 -11.81 8.79
CA ASN A 95 -2.80 -11.87 10.26
C ASN A 95 -1.63 -11.13 10.88
N PHE A 96 -0.47 -11.17 10.23
CA PHE A 96 0.70 -10.43 10.70
C PHE A 96 0.41 -8.93 10.82
N PHE A 97 -0.23 -8.36 9.80
CA PHE A 97 -0.56 -6.93 9.80
C PHE A 97 -1.63 -6.60 10.83
N ILE A 98 -2.63 -7.46 10.96
CA ILE A 98 -3.69 -7.26 11.96
C ILE A 98 -3.08 -7.26 13.36
N LYS A 99 -2.23 -8.21 13.62
CA LYS A 99 -1.55 -8.33 14.90
C LYS A 99 -0.67 -7.13 15.20
N HIS A 100 -0.08 -6.53 14.16
CA HIS A 100 0.83 -5.40 14.31
C HIS A 100 0.20 -4.07 13.90
N LYS A 101 -1.11 -3.98 13.95
CA LYS A 101 -1.84 -2.77 13.58
C LYS A 101 -1.39 -1.56 14.39
N GLY A 102 -1.16 -1.75 15.69
CA GLY A 102 -0.64 -0.69 16.55
C GLY A 102 0.71 -0.15 16.07
N THR A 103 1.58 -1.05 15.65
CA THR A 103 2.90 -0.67 15.11
C THR A 103 2.73 0.18 13.86
N ILE A 104 1.80 -0.22 12.98
CA ILE A 104 1.52 0.53 11.75
C ILE A 104 1.09 1.96 12.10
N LEU A 105 0.04 2.07 12.91
CA LEU A 105 -0.53 3.38 13.26
C LEU A 105 0.48 4.28 13.98
N LYS A 106 1.32 3.69 14.82
CA LYS A 106 2.30 4.45 15.59
C LYS A 106 3.41 5.03 14.72
N ASN A 107 3.78 4.35 13.65
CA ASN A 107 5.01 4.67 12.92
C ASN A 107 4.80 5.34 11.56
N ILE A 108 3.61 5.29 10.99
CA ILE A 108 3.38 5.95 9.70
C ILE A 108 3.42 7.47 9.83
N ARG A 109 3.91 8.12 8.76
CA ARG A 109 3.98 9.60 8.68
C ARG A 109 3.52 10.07 7.29
N CYS A 110 2.71 9.25 6.63
CA CYS A 110 2.30 9.50 5.26
C CYS A 110 1.26 10.62 5.17
N LYS A 111 1.12 11.19 3.97
CA LYS A 111 0.04 12.14 3.66
C LYS A 111 -1.25 11.39 3.38
N ILE A 112 -1.12 10.21 2.75
CA ILE A 112 -2.26 9.41 2.31
C ILE A 112 -2.07 7.97 2.78
N PHE A 113 -3.12 7.43 3.36
CA PHE A 113 -3.18 6.01 3.72
C PHE A 113 -4.32 5.39 2.93
N PHE A 114 -3.98 4.55 1.96
CA PHE A 114 -4.97 3.91 1.11
C PHE A 114 -5.20 2.47 1.57
N ASP A 115 -6.41 2.22 2.03
CA ASP A 115 -6.79 0.94 2.62
C ASP A 115 -7.70 0.15 1.68
N ASN A 116 -7.15 -0.88 1.05
CA ASN A 116 -7.92 -1.74 0.16
C ASN A 116 -8.85 -2.70 0.88
N THR A 117 -8.65 -2.87 2.18
CA THR A 117 -9.35 -3.92 2.94
C THR A 117 -10.50 -3.40 3.79
N GLY A 118 -10.46 -2.13 4.14
CA GLY A 118 -11.41 -1.54 5.07
C GLY A 118 -11.06 -1.79 6.53
N GLU A 119 -9.98 -2.49 6.80
CA GLU A 119 -9.59 -2.82 8.18
C GLU A 119 -9.40 -1.59 9.06
N PHE A 120 -8.97 -0.48 8.47
CA PHE A 120 -8.67 0.74 9.22
C PHE A 120 -9.82 1.75 9.24
N GLN A 121 -11.01 1.40 8.74
CA GLN A 121 -12.13 2.33 8.76
C GLN A 121 -12.48 2.79 10.16
N LYS A 122 -12.39 1.91 11.14
CA LYS A 122 -12.66 2.28 12.54
C LYS A 122 -11.58 3.20 13.13
N ASN A 123 -10.50 3.42 12.42
CA ASN A 123 -9.42 4.31 12.86
C ASN A 123 -9.44 5.67 12.15
N ARG A 124 -10.54 6.02 11.48
CA ARG A 124 -10.64 7.28 10.74
C ARG A 124 -10.26 8.50 11.59
N LYS A 125 -10.67 8.50 12.85
CA LYS A 125 -10.38 9.61 13.74
C LYS A 125 -8.87 9.77 13.99
N PHE A 126 -8.17 8.65 14.09
CA PHE A 126 -6.72 8.67 14.21
C PHE A 126 -6.08 9.37 13.01
N PHE A 127 -6.49 8.99 11.81
CA PHE A 127 -5.94 9.60 10.59
C PHE A 127 -6.23 11.08 10.53
N GLU A 128 -7.46 11.46 10.83
CA GLU A 128 -7.88 12.85 10.89
C GLU A 128 -7.04 13.66 11.86
N ASN A 129 -6.86 13.14 13.07
CA ASN A 129 -6.08 13.81 14.11
C ASN A 129 -4.60 13.93 13.78
N ASN A 130 -4.11 13.14 12.85
CA ASN A 130 -2.70 13.14 12.46
C ASN A 130 -2.48 13.70 11.05
N ASN A 131 -3.48 14.37 10.51
CA ASN A 131 -3.43 15.02 9.19
C ASN A 131 -3.08 14.03 8.07
N ILE A 132 -3.58 12.80 8.19
CA ILE A 132 -3.41 11.78 7.16
C ILE A 132 -4.74 11.62 6.44
N THR A 133 -4.73 11.74 5.11
CA THR A 133 -5.91 11.50 4.32
C THR A 133 -6.13 10.00 4.20
N TYR A 134 -7.21 9.51 4.81
CA TYR A 134 -7.56 8.10 4.75
C TYR A 134 -8.52 7.87 3.58
N LYS A 135 -8.14 6.94 2.71
CA LYS A 135 -8.97 6.53 1.58
C LYS A 135 -9.15 5.02 1.60
N SER A 136 -10.32 4.55 1.24
CA SER A 136 -10.54 3.11 1.09
C SER A 136 -11.06 2.82 -0.31
N SER A 137 -10.96 1.56 -0.72
CA SER A 137 -11.37 1.16 -2.06
C SER A 137 -12.87 1.40 -2.33
N GLY A 138 -13.66 1.58 -1.26
CA GLY A 138 -15.07 1.90 -1.39
C GLY A 138 -15.37 3.39 -1.50
N ASP A 139 -14.37 4.25 -1.32
CA ASP A 139 -14.58 5.71 -1.35
C ASP A 139 -14.57 6.20 -2.80
N SER A 140 -15.70 6.74 -3.25
CA SER A 140 -15.82 7.25 -4.62
C SER A 140 -15.02 8.54 -4.85
N ASN A 141 -14.64 9.23 -3.79
CA ASN A 141 -13.98 10.54 -3.88
C ASN A 141 -12.46 10.49 -3.83
N TRP A 142 -11.88 9.30 -3.77
CA TRP A 142 -10.44 9.27 -3.57
C TRP A 142 -9.65 9.45 -4.87
N ILE A 143 -10.28 9.27 -5.99
CA ILE A 143 -9.72 9.60 -7.28
C ILE A 143 -9.97 11.07 -7.58
#